data_5a41c4d1d6ff91f510944bf15eb60b13
#
_entry.id   5a41c4d1d6ff91f510944bf15eb60b13
#
_cell.length_a   1.000
_cell.length_b   1.000
_cell.length_c   1.000
_cell.angle_alpha   90.00
_cell.angle_beta   90.00
_cell.angle_gamma   90.00
#
_symmetry.space_group_name_H-M   'P 1'
#
loop_
_entity.id
_entity.type
_entity.pdbx_description
1 polymer ?
#
loop_
_entity_poly.entity_id
_entity_poly.type
_entity_poly.pdbx_seq_one_letter_code
_entity_poly.pdbx_strand_id
1 'polypeptide(L)'
;MDEAGNVLLSKTGDEAFERSRTAAQKAFDAWRKAAKTDPAELERKAYKARTGVSLDAMPLSRLAAAWRGITRTYTPTEHKLKLYDATFARFRTFAHKFCTEWNTAHPNKKTTRCDTINDVTPEMAKAWFDEICAEYAWETVKNQMSLLSGAFSRFSTNGRPNPFKGIIKRNRENATRRVKRQPLTPEQITRVFKASRNDDFFHPLIVTAACTGMRIGDVCNLKWADIDLRGGFIDCVTAKAGERVVIPIFAPLRKVLEERAAIPGDGTEPSPFVFPDAARRYNYKTEKGVYSLQGYIFNGVKPFIGMAIDDGVTDATPVAKIEDKSDPTDLEAMIAAINAAPFTVAKTERIVATYKLFADGKSYSEIAAELKTSKGQVSADLHEIELATGIRIRPGRTQNRFTRGGKTIEELVRATRRERKNAEGARVGKRSACVFGWHSFRTAFVVMAVDAGVPVAKIQQIVGHADTKMTLDYYRPTKAHEAERVRAQMSGTVLEPQATAPAPVAQSIDALIEGMSKAQKRAFMNKLIASM
;
A
#
# COMPACT_ATOMS: atom_id res chain seq x y z
N MET A 1 51.97 40.11 10.11
CA MET A 1 52.27 39.07 11.10
C MET A 1 53.42 38.25 10.58
N ASP A 2 54.38 37.96 11.41
CA ASP A 2 55.45 37.01 11.08
C ASP A 2 54.98 35.54 11.20
N GLU A 3 55.85 34.58 10.98
CA GLU A 3 55.52 33.16 11.07
C GLU A 3 55.15 32.71 12.51
N ALA A 4 55.48 33.51 13.54
CA ALA A 4 55.13 33.30 14.93
C ALA A 4 53.86 34.02 15.36
N GLY A 5 53.15 34.72 14.45
CA GLY A 5 51.90 35.42 14.72
C GLY A 5 52.04 36.84 15.26
N ASN A 6 53.22 37.42 15.29
CA ASN A 6 53.44 38.80 15.76
C ASN A 6 53.13 39.82 14.66
N VAL A 7 52.53 40.93 15.06
CA VAL A 7 52.18 42.03 14.14
C VAL A 7 53.44 42.86 13.87
N LEU A 8 53.90 42.89 12.61
CA LEU A 8 54.98 43.72 12.18
C LEU A 8 54.45 45.06 11.71
N LEU A 9 54.88 46.15 12.38
CA LEU A 9 54.35 47.51 12.21
C LEU A 9 55.11 48.38 11.18
N SER A 10 56.14 47.87 10.52
CA SER A 10 56.88 48.60 9.50
C SER A 10 56.05 48.87 8.26
N LYS A 11 55.99 50.14 7.80
CA LYS A 11 55.22 50.57 6.62
C LYS A 11 56.08 50.83 5.38
N THR A 12 57.37 50.75 5.48
CA THR A 12 58.28 51.07 4.39
C THR A 12 59.25 49.93 4.15
N GLY A 13 59.23 49.34 3.01
CA GLY A 13 60.15 48.50 2.29
C GLY A 13 61.25 47.75 3.02
N ASP A 14 61.16 47.55 4.34
CA ASP A 14 62.10 46.70 5.06
C ASP A 14 61.74 45.20 4.94
N GLU A 15 62.75 44.39 5.08
CA GLU A 15 62.60 42.93 4.95
C GLU A 15 61.56 42.33 5.93
N ALA A 16 61.36 42.95 7.09
CA ALA A 16 60.39 42.51 8.09
C ALA A 16 58.96 42.74 7.64
N PHE A 17 58.67 43.88 6.98
CA PHE A 17 57.36 44.19 6.43
C PHE A 17 57.03 43.25 5.25
N GLU A 18 57.97 43.03 4.35
CA GLU A 18 57.77 42.11 3.22
C GLU A 18 57.60 40.65 3.67
N ARG A 19 58.31 40.21 4.71
CA ARG A 19 58.08 38.87 5.33
C ARG A 19 56.72 38.77 5.97
N SER A 20 56.28 39.82 6.66
CA SER A 20 54.95 39.87 7.27
C SER A 20 53.83 39.87 6.20
N ARG A 21 53.99 40.64 5.12
CA ARG A 21 53.09 40.67 3.99
C ARG A 21 52.96 39.30 3.32
N THR A 22 54.09 38.65 3.10
CA THR A 22 54.16 37.31 2.51
C THR A 22 53.50 36.26 3.41
N ALA A 23 53.73 36.32 4.74
CA ALA A 23 53.08 35.45 5.70
C ALA A 23 51.57 35.66 5.76
N ALA A 24 51.10 36.91 5.75
CA ALA A 24 49.69 37.25 5.68
C ALA A 24 49.04 36.79 4.36
N GLN A 25 49.72 36.95 3.24
CA GLN A 25 49.22 36.44 1.96
C GLN A 25 49.11 34.93 1.93
N LYS A 26 50.11 34.21 2.46
CA LYS A 26 50.08 32.75 2.57
C LYS A 26 48.92 32.29 3.48
N ALA A 27 48.71 32.98 4.61
CA ALA A 27 47.59 32.69 5.51
C ALA A 27 46.21 32.95 4.86
N PHE A 28 46.08 34.06 4.12
CA PHE A 28 44.87 34.38 3.35
C PHE A 28 44.60 33.37 2.24
N ASP A 29 45.62 32.97 1.49
CA ASP A 29 45.49 31.97 0.43
C ASP A 29 45.16 30.59 1.00
N ALA A 30 45.70 30.22 2.17
CA ALA A 30 45.38 29.00 2.89
C ALA A 30 43.91 29.04 3.38
N TRP A 31 43.49 30.20 3.95
CA TRP A 31 42.07 30.38 4.36
C TRP A 31 41.14 30.35 3.15
N ARG A 32 41.45 31.03 2.08
CA ARG A 32 40.67 31.04 0.83
C ARG A 32 40.56 29.66 0.23
N LYS A 33 41.62 28.87 0.29
CA LYS A 33 41.64 27.48 -0.15
C LYS A 33 40.79 26.58 0.76
N ALA A 34 40.89 26.76 2.06
CA ALA A 34 40.04 26.05 3.04
C ALA A 34 38.55 26.42 2.90
N ALA A 35 38.26 27.72 2.71
CA ALA A 35 36.89 28.20 2.52
C ALA A 35 36.24 27.70 1.20
N LYS A 36 37.03 27.35 0.21
CA LYS A 36 36.58 26.72 -1.04
C LYS A 36 36.56 25.20 -0.99
N THR A 37 37.09 24.60 0.08
CA THR A 37 37.19 23.15 0.18
C THR A 37 35.81 22.59 0.59
N ASP A 38 35.31 21.68 -0.21
CA ASP A 38 34.08 20.93 0.08
C ASP A 38 34.16 20.32 1.49
N PRO A 39 33.11 20.46 2.34
CA PRO A 39 33.07 19.81 3.65
C PRO A 39 33.44 18.33 3.62
N ALA A 40 33.10 17.62 2.54
CA ALA A 40 33.50 16.24 2.31
C ALA A 40 35.02 16.05 2.13
N GLU A 41 35.72 17.05 1.64
CA GLU A 41 37.20 17.02 1.50
C GLU A 41 37.90 17.26 2.83
N LEU A 42 37.36 18.16 3.67
CA LEU A 42 37.84 18.37 5.04
C LEU A 42 37.68 17.11 5.90
N GLU A 43 36.54 16.44 5.76
CA GLU A 43 36.25 15.17 6.44
C GLU A 43 37.20 14.05 6.01
N ARG A 44 37.52 13.97 4.71
CA ARG A 44 38.50 13.03 4.18
C ARG A 44 39.92 13.29 4.74
N LYS A 45 40.34 14.55 4.82
CA LYS A 45 41.61 14.93 5.42
C LYS A 45 41.69 14.61 6.90
N ALA A 46 40.64 14.91 7.65
CA ALA A 46 40.53 14.56 9.08
C ALA A 46 40.54 13.04 9.29
N TYR A 47 39.86 12.27 8.45
CA TYR A 47 39.89 10.81 8.50
C TYR A 47 41.30 10.26 8.19
N LYS A 48 41.94 10.77 7.15
CA LYS A 48 43.33 10.41 6.80
C LYS A 48 44.31 10.73 7.93
N ALA A 49 44.15 11.90 8.55
CA ALA A 49 44.99 12.30 9.68
C ALA A 49 44.81 11.38 10.90
N ARG A 50 43.60 10.91 11.14
CA ARG A 50 43.25 10.05 12.29
C ARG A 50 43.59 8.57 12.06
N THR A 51 43.41 8.05 10.83
CA THR A 51 43.50 6.61 10.54
C THR A 51 44.68 6.22 9.68
N GLY A 52 45.43 7.20 9.14
CA GLY A 52 46.47 6.97 8.15
C GLY A 52 46.00 6.53 6.76
N VAL A 53 44.67 6.26 6.61
CA VAL A 53 44.08 5.76 5.38
C VAL A 53 43.48 6.91 4.58
N SER A 54 43.93 7.09 3.33
CA SER A 54 43.38 8.08 2.41
C SER A 54 42.07 7.58 1.85
N LEU A 55 40.95 8.22 2.20
CA LEU A 55 39.64 8.01 1.60
C LEU A 55 39.49 8.99 0.43
N ASP A 56 39.80 8.54 -0.77
CA ASP A 56 39.58 9.35 -1.98
C ASP A 56 38.10 9.47 -2.37
N ALA A 57 37.22 8.82 -1.60
CA ALA A 57 35.81 8.80 -1.90
C ALA A 57 34.95 8.64 -0.62
N MET A 58 33.66 8.99 -0.73
CA MET A 58 32.65 8.83 0.32
C MET A 58 32.55 7.37 0.77
N PRO A 59 32.69 7.06 2.07
CA PRO A 59 32.47 5.70 2.59
C PRO A 59 31.02 5.25 2.43
N LEU A 60 30.81 4.00 2.04
CA LEU A 60 29.47 3.44 1.92
C LEU A 60 28.70 3.44 3.26
N SER A 61 29.44 3.35 4.39
CA SER A 61 28.84 3.43 5.73
C SER A 61 28.23 4.81 6.07
N ARG A 62 28.72 5.88 5.45
CA ARG A 62 28.24 7.26 5.67
C ARG A 62 27.23 7.74 4.62
N LEU A 63 26.99 6.95 3.57
CA LEU A 63 26.17 7.34 2.43
C LEU A 63 24.73 7.73 2.85
N ALA A 64 24.13 6.99 3.79
CA ALA A 64 22.80 7.28 4.32
C ALA A 64 22.75 8.64 5.03
N ALA A 65 23.70 8.89 5.94
CA ALA A 65 23.78 10.15 6.68
C ALA A 65 24.05 11.34 5.74
N ALA A 66 24.98 11.19 4.81
CA ALA A 66 25.28 12.21 3.80
C ALA A 66 24.05 12.51 2.92
N TRP A 67 23.29 11.48 2.52
CA TRP A 67 22.07 11.65 1.74
C TRP A 67 20.97 12.36 2.52
N ARG A 68 20.83 12.13 3.81
CA ARG A 68 19.90 12.87 4.69
C ARG A 68 20.23 14.35 4.76
N GLY A 69 21.51 14.71 4.85
CA GLY A 69 22.01 16.09 4.94
C GLY A 69 21.88 16.93 3.67
N ILE A 70 21.44 16.37 2.54
CA ILE A 70 21.28 17.12 1.29
C ILE A 70 20.13 18.12 1.41
N THR A 71 20.40 19.39 1.11
CA THR A 71 19.36 20.42 0.92
C THR A 71 18.49 20.07 -0.29
N ARG A 72 17.19 20.05 -0.12
CA ARG A 72 16.19 19.73 -1.15
C ARG A 72 15.17 20.84 -1.26
N THR A 73 14.53 20.95 -2.41
CA THR A 73 13.38 21.85 -2.64
C THR A 73 12.12 21.40 -1.90
N TYR A 74 12.10 20.16 -1.40
CA TYR A 74 11.00 19.60 -0.59
C TYR A 74 11.57 18.86 0.61
N THR A 75 10.81 18.81 1.71
CA THR A 75 11.18 18.04 2.91
C THR A 75 10.65 16.61 2.78
N PRO A 76 11.51 15.58 2.67
CA PRO A 76 11.06 14.19 2.66
C PRO A 76 10.43 13.83 4.01
N THR A 77 9.36 13.03 3.99
CA THR A 77 8.79 12.48 5.23
C THR A 77 9.80 11.55 5.92
N GLU A 78 9.73 11.45 7.25
CA GLU A 78 10.62 10.55 8.03
C GLU A 78 10.50 9.09 7.55
N HIS A 79 9.30 8.67 7.16
CA HIS A 79 9.10 7.35 6.55
C HIS A 79 9.93 7.18 5.26
N LYS A 80 9.99 8.19 4.41
CA LYS A 80 10.78 8.16 3.18
C LYS A 80 12.27 8.13 3.46
N LEU A 81 12.72 8.87 4.47
CA LEU A 81 14.11 8.85 4.93
C LEU A 81 14.51 7.47 5.46
N LYS A 82 13.66 6.83 6.26
CA LYS A 82 13.89 5.44 6.72
C LYS A 82 13.99 4.43 5.57
N LEU A 83 13.20 4.60 4.50
CA LEU A 83 13.32 3.76 3.30
C LEU A 83 14.65 3.97 2.57
N TYR A 84 15.15 5.21 2.54
CA TYR A 84 16.48 5.50 1.99
C TYR A 84 17.58 4.81 2.78
N ASP A 85 17.57 4.96 4.11
CA ASP A 85 18.54 4.33 5.00
C ASP A 85 18.54 2.80 4.85
N ALA A 86 17.35 2.20 4.83
CA ALA A 86 17.21 0.77 4.63
C ALA A 86 17.76 0.30 3.27
N THR A 87 17.63 1.11 2.23
CA THR A 87 18.19 0.80 0.89
C THR A 87 19.71 0.88 0.91
N PHE A 88 20.28 1.95 1.48
CA PHE A 88 21.74 2.09 1.59
C PHE A 88 22.36 1.01 2.47
N ALA A 89 21.74 0.69 3.62
CA ALA A 89 22.22 -0.37 4.51
C ALA A 89 22.22 -1.72 3.79
N ARG A 90 21.16 -2.04 3.07
CA ARG A 90 21.02 -3.29 2.32
C ARG A 90 22.02 -3.38 1.17
N PHE A 91 22.19 -2.31 0.42
CA PHE A 91 23.20 -2.25 -0.64
C PHE A 91 24.61 -2.45 -0.07
N ARG A 92 24.94 -1.82 1.05
CA ARG A 92 26.24 -2.02 1.72
C ARG A 92 26.47 -3.48 2.10
N THR A 93 25.49 -4.13 2.73
CA THR A 93 25.57 -5.56 3.09
C THR A 93 25.78 -6.43 1.84
N PHE A 94 25.03 -6.16 0.77
CA PHE A 94 25.20 -6.84 -0.51
C PHE A 94 26.61 -6.64 -1.09
N ALA A 95 27.12 -5.40 -1.11
CA ALA A 95 28.44 -5.08 -1.64
C ALA A 95 29.55 -5.85 -0.91
N HIS A 96 29.48 -5.93 0.43
CA HIS A 96 30.42 -6.73 1.21
C HIS A 96 30.34 -8.23 0.88
N LYS A 97 29.14 -8.78 0.77
CA LYS A 97 28.92 -10.17 0.37
C LYS A 97 29.49 -10.44 -1.04
N PHE A 98 29.16 -9.58 -1.99
CA PHE A 98 29.67 -9.67 -3.37
C PHE A 98 31.21 -9.67 -3.42
N CYS A 99 31.85 -8.74 -2.69
CA CYS A 99 33.32 -8.68 -2.63
C CYS A 99 33.92 -9.95 -2.03
N THR A 100 33.34 -10.48 -0.95
CA THR A 100 33.80 -11.71 -0.32
C THR A 100 33.70 -12.89 -1.29
N GLU A 101 32.55 -13.08 -1.94
CA GLU A 101 32.33 -14.15 -2.91
C GLU A 101 33.24 -14.00 -4.13
N TRP A 102 33.37 -12.77 -4.64
CA TRP A 102 34.26 -12.48 -5.77
C TRP A 102 35.72 -12.81 -5.46
N ASN A 103 36.22 -12.38 -4.31
CA ASN A 103 37.60 -12.61 -3.91
C ASN A 103 37.87 -14.10 -3.65
N THR A 104 36.92 -14.82 -3.11
CA THR A 104 37.01 -16.28 -2.94
C THR A 104 37.04 -17.01 -4.28
N ALA A 105 36.23 -16.58 -5.25
CA ALA A 105 36.18 -17.19 -6.59
C ALA A 105 37.41 -16.82 -7.48
N HIS A 106 38.13 -15.75 -7.13
CA HIS A 106 39.25 -15.22 -7.93
C HIS A 106 40.48 -14.95 -7.07
N PRO A 107 41.10 -15.95 -6.42
CA PRO A 107 42.20 -15.76 -5.47
C PRO A 107 43.43 -15.16 -6.10
N ASN A 108 43.61 -15.35 -7.40
CA ASN A 108 44.76 -14.84 -8.16
C ASN A 108 44.57 -13.43 -8.76
N LYS A 109 43.38 -12.80 -8.54
CA LYS A 109 43.11 -11.42 -8.99
C LYS A 109 43.30 -10.44 -7.83
N LYS A 110 43.48 -9.15 -8.19
CA LYS A 110 43.51 -8.09 -7.19
C LYS A 110 42.24 -8.11 -6.34
N THR A 111 42.41 -8.09 -5.02
CA THR A 111 41.31 -8.07 -4.06
C THR A 111 40.34 -6.94 -4.36
N THR A 112 39.07 -7.28 -4.56
CA THR A 112 38.00 -6.31 -4.73
C THR A 112 37.56 -5.80 -3.35
N ARG A 113 37.46 -4.48 -3.21
CA ARG A 113 37.02 -3.78 -2.00
C ARG A 113 35.66 -3.13 -2.23
N CYS A 114 34.98 -2.77 -1.15
CA CYS A 114 33.69 -2.07 -1.19
C CYS A 114 33.53 -1.10 -0.01
N ASP A 115 34.60 -0.44 0.39
CA ASP A 115 34.60 0.48 1.53
C ASP A 115 34.01 1.85 1.15
N THR A 116 34.21 2.26 -0.09
CA THR A 116 33.80 3.56 -0.62
C THR A 116 32.93 3.44 -1.87
N ILE A 117 32.31 4.56 -2.27
CA ILE A 117 31.51 4.62 -3.52
C ILE A 117 32.38 4.38 -4.77
N ASN A 118 33.69 4.67 -4.69
CA ASN A 118 34.61 4.48 -5.78
C ASN A 118 35.01 3.00 -6.01
N ASP A 119 34.78 2.17 -5.04
CA ASP A 119 35.04 0.71 -5.12
C ASP A 119 33.91 -0.05 -5.81
N VAL A 120 32.73 0.59 -5.96
CA VAL A 120 31.57 -0.03 -6.59
C VAL A 120 31.75 -0.05 -8.10
N THR A 121 31.77 -1.26 -8.66
CA THR A 121 31.93 -1.49 -10.10
C THR A 121 30.58 -1.60 -10.81
N PRO A 122 30.54 -1.43 -12.16
CA PRO A 122 29.34 -1.70 -12.94
C PRO A 122 28.80 -3.13 -12.79
N GLU A 123 29.70 -4.12 -12.64
CA GLU A 123 29.34 -5.53 -12.42
C GLU A 123 28.64 -5.71 -11.07
N MET A 124 29.16 -5.10 -10.02
CA MET A 124 28.53 -5.09 -8.69
C MET A 124 27.15 -4.42 -8.74
N ALA A 125 27.03 -3.29 -9.44
CA ALA A 125 25.76 -2.58 -9.59
C ALA A 125 24.74 -3.39 -10.41
N LYS A 126 25.20 -4.16 -11.41
CA LYS A 126 24.34 -5.07 -12.18
C LYS A 126 23.90 -6.26 -11.34
N ALA A 127 24.80 -6.90 -10.59
CA ALA A 127 24.48 -7.99 -9.70
C ALA A 127 23.46 -7.57 -8.61
N TRP A 128 23.62 -6.36 -8.05
CA TRP A 128 22.60 -5.77 -7.16
C TRP A 128 21.25 -5.63 -7.84
N PHE A 129 21.22 -5.10 -9.06
CA PHE A 129 20.00 -4.98 -9.83
C PHE A 129 19.31 -6.33 -10.02
N ASP A 130 20.04 -7.38 -10.38
CA ASP A 130 19.51 -8.72 -10.59
C ASP A 130 18.95 -9.32 -9.30
N GLU A 131 19.66 -9.14 -8.16
CA GLU A 131 19.18 -9.60 -6.84
C GLU A 131 17.86 -8.93 -6.47
N ILE A 132 17.76 -7.61 -6.59
CA ILE A 132 16.52 -6.91 -6.25
C ILE A 132 15.39 -7.15 -7.25
N CYS A 133 15.68 -7.46 -8.52
CA CYS A 133 14.66 -7.87 -9.49
C CYS A 133 14.02 -9.21 -9.11
N ALA A 134 14.78 -10.14 -8.57
CA ALA A 134 14.27 -11.41 -8.10
C ALA A 134 13.35 -11.27 -6.87
N GLU A 135 13.59 -10.27 -6.03
CA GLU A 135 12.88 -10.12 -4.75
C GLU A 135 11.73 -9.10 -4.79
N TYR A 136 11.87 -8.00 -5.55
CA TYR A 136 10.96 -6.85 -5.47
C TYR A 136 10.16 -6.61 -6.74
N ALA A 137 9.05 -5.88 -6.58
CA ALA A 137 8.28 -5.36 -7.69
C ALA A 137 9.08 -4.29 -8.46
N TRP A 138 8.90 -4.22 -9.77
CA TRP A 138 9.61 -3.32 -10.68
C TRP A 138 9.65 -1.85 -10.21
N GLU A 139 8.54 -1.30 -9.70
CA GLU A 139 8.54 0.08 -9.17
C GLU A 139 9.48 0.24 -7.96
N THR A 140 9.57 -0.78 -7.10
CA THR A 140 10.50 -0.78 -5.97
C THR A 140 11.95 -0.86 -6.46
N VAL A 141 12.22 -1.71 -7.45
CA VAL A 141 13.54 -1.81 -8.11
C VAL A 141 13.95 -0.45 -8.70
N LYS A 142 13.06 0.19 -9.47
CA LYS A 142 13.33 1.52 -10.04
C LYS A 142 13.63 2.56 -8.96
N ASN A 143 12.86 2.60 -7.89
CA ASN A 143 13.06 3.55 -6.80
C ASN A 143 14.41 3.34 -6.10
N GLN A 144 14.79 2.09 -5.81
CA GLN A 144 16.09 1.78 -5.21
C GLN A 144 17.26 2.11 -6.13
N MET A 145 17.17 1.73 -7.40
CA MET A 145 18.19 2.04 -8.40
C MET A 145 18.32 3.55 -8.64
N SER A 146 17.21 4.29 -8.69
CA SER A 146 17.22 5.75 -8.82
C SER A 146 17.84 6.42 -7.59
N LEU A 147 17.58 5.92 -6.38
CA LEU A 147 18.18 6.42 -5.15
C LEU A 147 19.70 6.24 -5.17
N LEU A 148 20.17 5.03 -5.48
CA LEU A 148 21.60 4.73 -5.57
C LEU A 148 22.25 5.53 -6.69
N SER A 149 21.66 5.56 -7.88
CA SER A 149 22.17 6.36 -8.99
C SER A 149 22.26 7.85 -8.63
N GLY A 150 21.25 8.41 -7.95
CA GLY A 150 21.28 9.79 -7.49
C GLY A 150 22.39 10.07 -6.47
N ALA A 151 22.57 9.17 -5.50
CA ALA A 151 23.60 9.28 -4.48
C ALA A 151 25.01 9.15 -5.09
N PHE A 152 25.22 8.18 -5.97
CA PHE A 152 26.50 8.00 -6.64
C PHE A 152 26.84 9.15 -7.59
N SER A 153 25.86 9.73 -8.29
CA SER A 153 26.10 10.93 -9.10
C SER A 153 26.49 12.14 -8.27
N ARG A 154 25.96 12.25 -7.04
CA ARG A 154 26.23 13.42 -6.19
C ARG A 154 27.53 13.33 -5.41
N PHE A 155 27.90 12.14 -4.96
CA PHE A 155 29.05 11.94 -4.08
C PHE A 155 30.27 11.32 -4.79
N SER A 156 30.14 10.92 -6.04
CA SER A 156 31.29 10.47 -6.85
C SER A 156 32.26 11.61 -7.05
N THR A 157 33.54 11.30 -6.92
CA THR A 157 34.65 12.24 -7.12
C THR A 157 35.45 11.85 -8.36
N ASN A 158 36.25 12.81 -8.88
CA ASN A 158 37.22 12.58 -9.93
C ASN A 158 36.66 12.10 -11.28
N GLY A 159 35.43 12.55 -11.66
CA GLY A 159 34.86 12.25 -12.98
C GLY A 159 34.55 10.77 -13.22
N ARG A 160 34.57 9.92 -12.20
CA ARG A 160 34.24 8.51 -12.35
C ARG A 160 32.78 8.33 -12.81
N PRO A 161 32.52 7.47 -13.80
CA PRO A 161 31.19 7.22 -14.29
C PRO A 161 30.36 6.54 -13.20
N ASN A 162 29.09 6.94 -13.07
CA ASN A 162 28.17 6.34 -12.13
C ASN A 162 27.84 4.89 -12.53
N PRO A 163 28.18 3.88 -11.71
CA PRO A 163 28.00 2.46 -12.06
C PRO A 163 26.52 2.08 -12.22
N PHE A 164 25.59 2.81 -11.61
CA PHE A 164 24.15 2.57 -11.72
C PHE A 164 23.49 3.21 -12.94
N LYS A 165 24.20 4.12 -13.64
CA LYS A 165 23.63 4.86 -14.76
C LYS A 165 23.30 3.94 -15.94
N GLY A 166 22.04 3.97 -16.37
CA GLY A 166 21.59 3.27 -17.56
C GLY A 166 21.27 1.78 -17.36
N ILE A 167 21.52 1.17 -16.19
CA ILE A 167 21.20 -0.25 -15.93
C ILE A 167 19.72 -0.53 -16.20
N ILE A 168 18.79 0.27 -15.64
CA ILE A 168 17.36 0.10 -15.84
C ILE A 168 16.97 0.13 -17.32
N LYS A 169 17.55 1.04 -18.11
CA LYS A 169 17.23 1.16 -19.55
C LYS A 169 17.69 -0.06 -20.33
N ARG A 170 18.90 -0.57 -20.02
CA ARG A 170 19.50 -1.72 -20.72
C ARG A 170 18.88 -3.07 -20.38
N ASN A 171 18.22 -3.17 -19.23
CA ASN A 171 17.63 -4.42 -18.72
C ASN A 171 16.13 -4.27 -18.50
N ARG A 172 15.44 -3.61 -19.41
CA ARG A 172 13.98 -3.35 -19.29
C ARG A 172 13.15 -4.63 -19.50
N GLU A 173 13.69 -5.62 -20.17
CA GLU A 173 13.12 -6.97 -20.34
C GLU A 173 12.93 -7.68 -19.01
N ASN A 174 13.78 -7.41 -18.00
CA ASN A 174 13.68 -7.98 -16.65
C ASN A 174 12.56 -7.31 -15.83
N ALA A 175 11.85 -6.32 -16.42
CA ALA A 175 10.74 -5.68 -15.75
C ALA A 175 9.61 -6.67 -15.47
N THR A 176 9.33 -6.93 -14.19
CA THR A 176 8.12 -7.68 -13.82
C THR A 176 6.89 -6.98 -14.37
N ARG A 177 5.99 -7.74 -14.99
CA ARG A 177 4.71 -7.19 -15.46
C ARG A 177 3.99 -6.53 -14.29
N ARG A 178 3.66 -5.25 -14.44
CA ARG A 178 2.95 -4.51 -13.41
C ARG A 178 1.56 -5.10 -13.23
N VAL A 179 1.30 -5.70 -12.09
CA VAL A 179 -0.05 -6.09 -11.69
C VAL A 179 -0.79 -4.81 -11.28
N LYS A 180 -1.72 -4.37 -12.12
CA LYS A 180 -2.55 -3.19 -11.83
C LYS A 180 -3.68 -3.56 -10.88
N ARG A 181 -4.05 -2.61 -10.01
CA ARG A 181 -5.28 -2.70 -9.25
C ARG A 181 -6.47 -2.57 -10.19
N GLN A 182 -7.50 -3.34 -9.91
CA GLN A 182 -8.73 -3.34 -10.70
C GLN A 182 -9.83 -2.57 -9.95
N PRO A 183 -10.72 -1.89 -10.67
CA PRO A 183 -11.95 -1.37 -10.10
C PRO A 183 -12.87 -2.53 -9.72
N LEU A 184 -13.76 -2.28 -8.77
CA LEU A 184 -14.92 -3.13 -8.52
C LEU A 184 -16.04 -2.68 -9.47
N THR A 185 -16.83 -3.63 -9.98
CA THR A 185 -18.05 -3.29 -10.74
C THR A 185 -19.15 -2.80 -9.80
N PRO A 186 -20.18 -2.11 -10.28
CA PRO A 186 -21.33 -1.70 -9.45
C PRO A 186 -21.97 -2.88 -8.71
N GLU A 187 -22.13 -4.04 -9.36
CA GLU A 187 -22.67 -5.26 -8.78
C GLU A 187 -21.75 -5.81 -7.68
N GLN A 188 -20.44 -5.77 -7.90
CA GLN A 188 -19.47 -6.17 -6.89
C GLN A 188 -19.50 -5.23 -5.68
N ILE A 189 -19.65 -3.92 -5.88
CA ILE A 189 -19.80 -2.95 -4.78
C ILE A 189 -21.07 -3.27 -3.96
N THR A 190 -22.18 -3.54 -4.63
CA THR A 190 -23.44 -3.93 -3.97
C THR A 190 -23.25 -5.21 -3.14
N ARG A 191 -22.54 -6.21 -3.69
CA ARG A 191 -22.20 -7.44 -2.97
C ARG A 191 -21.28 -7.17 -1.77
N VAL A 192 -20.29 -6.26 -1.89
CA VAL A 192 -19.44 -5.86 -0.75
C VAL A 192 -20.25 -5.19 0.33
N PHE A 193 -21.18 -4.29 0.00
CA PHE A 193 -22.07 -3.65 0.97
C PHE A 193 -22.89 -4.69 1.72
N LYS A 194 -23.48 -5.65 1.01
CA LYS A 194 -24.26 -6.73 1.60
C LYS A 194 -23.40 -7.63 2.51
N ALA A 195 -22.21 -8.01 2.02
CA ALA A 195 -21.28 -8.85 2.79
C ALA A 195 -20.75 -8.20 4.06
N SER A 196 -20.62 -6.87 4.08
CA SER A 196 -20.12 -6.11 5.24
C SER A 196 -21.21 -5.60 6.17
N ARG A 197 -22.50 -5.70 5.83
CA ARG A 197 -23.62 -5.02 6.49
C ARG A 197 -23.65 -5.18 8.01
N ASN A 198 -23.26 -6.36 8.51
CA ASN A 198 -23.27 -6.69 9.94
C ASN A 198 -21.92 -6.43 10.62
N ASP A 199 -21.01 -5.69 9.98
CA ASP A 199 -19.71 -5.34 10.54
C ASP A 199 -19.68 -3.84 10.84
N ASP A 200 -19.87 -3.49 12.10
CA ASP A 200 -19.99 -2.10 12.58
C ASP A 200 -18.71 -1.28 12.37
N PHE A 201 -17.56 -1.94 12.17
CA PHE A 201 -16.32 -1.26 11.92
C PHE A 201 -16.04 -1.07 10.42
N PHE A 202 -16.14 -2.15 9.62
CA PHE A 202 -15.76 -2.08 8.20
C PHE A 202 -16.87 -1.56 7.30
N HIS A 203 -18.14 -1.86 7.58
CA HIS A 203 -19.24 -1.44 6.72
C HIS A 203 -19.29 0.07 6.49
N PRO A 204 -19.27 0.91 7.55
CA PRO A 204 -19.31 2.36 7.37
C PRO A 204 -18.09 2.89 6.60
N LEU A 205 -16.90 2.34 6.83
CA LEU A 205 -15.68 2.73 6.10
C LEU A 205 -15.75 2.33 4.62
N ILE A 206 -16.31 1.15 4.32
CA ILE A 206 -16.49 0.65 2.97
C ILE A 206 -17.47 1.52 2.19
N VAL A 207 -18.62 1.84 2.77
CA VAL A 207 -19.63 2.71 2.15
C VAL A 207 -19.04 4.10 1.89
N THR A 208 -18.35 4.67 2.87
CA THR A 208 -17.70 5.97 2.72
C THR A 208 -16.65 5.95 1.61
N ALA A 209 -15.77 4.95 1.59
CA ALA A 209 -14.74 4.83 0.56
C ALA A 209 -15.32 4.66 -0.85
N ALA A 210 -16.40 3.89 -0.99
CA ALA A 210 -17.08 3.66 -2.27
C ALA A 210 -17.82 4.91 -2.77
N CYS A 211 -18.52 5.62 -1.88
CA CYS A 211 -19.31 6.79 -2.23
C CYS A 211 -18.48 8.06 -2.43
N THR A 212 -17.26 8.13 -1.89
CA THR A 212 -16.44 9.35 -1.97
C THR A 212 -15.23 9.22 -2.87
N GLY A 213 -14.78 8.00 -3.13
CA GLY A 213 -13.49 7.75 -3.78
C GLY A 213 -12.29 8.23 -2.97
N MET A 214 -12.42 8.63 -1.70
CA MET A 214 -11.35 9.09 -0.84
C MET A 214 -10.29 8.00 -0.61
N ARG A 215 -9.06 8.40 -0.26
CA ARG A 215 -8.07 7.44 0.23
C ARG A 215 -8.45 6.95 1.61
N ILE A 216 -8.18 5.70 1.92
CA ILE A 216 -8.56 5.11 3.23
C ILE A 216 -8.02 5.90 4.42
N GLY A 217 -6.85 6.54 4.28
CA GLY A 217 -6.33 7.43 5.33
C GLY A 217 -7.19 8.67 5.54
N ASP A 218 -7.71 9.26 4.47
CA ASP A 218 -8.62 10.41 4.54
C ASP A 218 -9.99 9.97 5.09
N VAL A 219 -10.50 8.78 4.68
CA VAL A 219 -11.73 8.20 5.26
C VAL A 219 -11.61 7.97 6.77
N CYS A 220 -10.52 7.34 7.23
CA CYS A 220 -10.30 7.09 8.65
C CYS A 220 -10.21 8.37 9.48
N ASN A 221 -9.71 9.46 8.90
CA ASN A 221 -9.49 10.74 9.57
C ASN A 221 -10.57 11.78 9.23
N LEU A 222 -11.69 11.39 8.62
CA LEU A 222 -12.80 12.29 8.30
C LEU A 222 -13.38 12.88 9.58
N LYS A 223 -13.56 14.21 9.62
CA LYS A 223 -14.06 14.93 10.77
C LYS A 223 -15.49 15.37 10.55
N TRP A 224 -16.24 15.51 11.64
CA TRP A 224 -17.59 16.07 11.59
C TRP A 224 -17.61 17.52 11.07
N ALA A 225 -16.56 18.30 11.37
CA ALA A 225 -16.41 19.66 10.86
C ALA A 225 -16.28 19.75 9.33
N ASP A 226 -15.92 18.65 8.66
CA ASP A 226 -15.79 18.59 7.21
C ASP A 226 -17.13 18.24 6.52
N ILE A 227 -18.21 17.95 7.28
CA ILE A 227 -19.47 17.42 6.76
C ILE A 227 -20.60 18.42 6.89
N ASP A 228 -21.20 18.79 5.77
CA ASP A 228 -22.48 19.50 5.73
C ASP A 228 -23.61 18.56 5.29
N LEU A 229 -24.30 17.97 6.28
CA LEU A 229 -25.44 17.09 6.02
C LEU A 229 -26.63 17.83 5.40
N ARG A 230 -26.81 19.14 5.71
CA ARG A 230 -27.91 19.94 5.14
C ARG A 230 -27.61 20.29 3.68
N GLY A 231 -26.40 20.79 3.41
CA GLY A 231 -25.92 21.10 2.06
C GLY A 231 -25.66 19.85 1.22
N GLY A 232 -25.50 18.68 1.86
CA GLY A 232 -25.31 17.40 1.16
C GLY A 232 -23.92 17.21 0.57
N PHE A 233 -22.87 17.76 1.21
CA PHE A 233 -21.50 17.59 0.74
C PHE A 233 -20.48 17.44 1.90
N ILE A 234 -19.32 16.91 1.55
CA ILE A 234 -18.12 16.86 2.39
C ILE A 234 -17.12 17.85 1.80
N ASP A 235 -16.57 18.73 2.62
CA ASP A 235 -15.55 19.72 2.25
C ASP A 235 -14.32 19.54 3.12
N CYS A 236 -13.29 18.90 2.58
CA CYS A 236 -12.11 18.54 3.35
C CYS A 236 -10.82 18.73 2.56
N VAL A 237 -9.68 18.75 3.30
CA VAL A 237 -8.35 18.81 2.72
C VAL A 237 -7.72 17.41 2.77
N THR A 238 -7.29 16.89 1.61
CA THR A 238 -6.68 15.57 1.53
C THR A 238 -5.28 15.55 2.15
N ALA A 239 -5.01 14.60 3.05
CA ALA A 239 -3.74 14.55 3.79
C ALA A 239 -2.49 14.36 2.91
N LYS A 240 -2.61 13.66 1.77
CA LYS A 240 -1.46 13.36 0.90
C LYS A 240 -1.10 14.48 -0.06
N ALA A 241 -2.09 15.17 -0.62
CA ALA A 241 -1.88 16.19 -1.65
C ALA A 241 -2.02 17.61 -1.10
N GLY A 242 -2.66 17.79 0.05
CA GLY A 242 -3.00 19.12 0.58
C GLY A 242 -4.10 19.83 -0.22
N GLU A 243 -4.80 19.10 -1.10
CA GLU A 243 -5.83 19.65 -1.98
C GLU A 243 -7.18 19.66 -1.26
N ARG A 244 -7.89 20.80 -1.35
CA ARG A 244 -9.28 20.91 -0.91
C ARG A 244 -10.20 20.23 -1.92
N VAL A 245 -11.06 19.36 -1.43
CA VAL A 245 -12.02 18.61 -2.24
C VAL A 245 -13.43 18.77 -1.70
N VAL A 246 -14.38 18.92 -2.61
CA VAL A 246 -15.82 18.98 -2.29
C VAL A 246 -16.49 17.76 -2.91
N ILE A 247 -17.06 16.90 -2.09
CA ILE A 247 -17.60 15.59 -2.48
C ILE A 247 -19.08 15.54 -2.14
N PRO A 248 -19.99 15.23 -3.08
CA PRO A 248 -21.41 15.07 -2.78
C PRO A 248 -21.67 13.87 -1.88
N ILE A 249 -22.63 14.00 -0.96
CA ILE A 249 -23.09 12.92 -0.08
C ILE A 249 -24.21 12.16 -0.78
N PHE A 250 -23.88 10.96 -1.29
CA PHE A 250 -24.86 10.05 -1.87
C PHE A 250 -25.71 9.34 -0.82
N ALA A 251 -26.91 8.87 -1.19
CA ALA A 251 -27.88 8.29 -0.26
C ALA A 251 -27.31 7.17 0.66
N PRO A 252 -26.50 6.20 0.19
CA PRO A 252 -25.94 5.20 1.08
C PRO A 252 -24.99 5.80 2.13
N LEU A 253 -24.22 6.82 1.75
CA LEU A 253 -23.31 7.52 2.67
C LEU A 253 -24.08 8.37 3.68
N ARG A 254 -25.13 9.07 3.22
CA ARG A 254 -26.01 9.85 4.10
C ARG A 254 -26.54 9.02 5.25
N LYS A 255 -27.08 7.83 4.93
CA LYS A 255 -27.58 6.89 5.94
C LYS A 255 -26.52 6.53 6.98
N VAL A 256 -25.31 6.20 6.54
CA VAL A 256 -24.18 5.89 7.44
C VAL A 256 -23.83 7.08 8.34
N LEU A 257 -23.81 8.29 7.79
CA LEU A 257 -23.45 9.49 8.54
C LEU A 257 -24.55 9.83 9.58
N GLU A 258 -25.83 9.73 9.20
CA GLU A 258 -26.96 9.95 10.11
C GLU A 258 -26.99 8.90 11.24
N GLU A 259 -26.79 7.62 10.94
CA GLU A 259 -26.67 6.56 11.93
C GLU A 259 -25.52 6.82 12.91
N ARG A 260 -24.37 7.30 12.42
CA ARG A 260 -23.23 7.65 13.25
C ARG A 260 -23.44 8.90 14.11
N ALA A 261 -24.14 9.90 13.58
CA ALA A 261 -24.48 11.11 14.34
C ALA A 261 -25.49 10.84 15.46
N ALA A 262 -26.33 9.81 15.29
CA ALA A 262 -27.33 9.41 16.27
C ALA A 262 -26.79 8.54 17.42
N ILE A 263 -25.52 8.08 17.37
CA ILE A 263 -24.93 7.28 18.46
C ILE A 263 -24.74 8.21 19.68
N PRO A 264 -25.42 7.95 20.82
CA PRO A 264 -25.24 8.73 22.03
C PRO A 264 -23.78 8.68 22.48
N GLY A 265 -23.23 9.82 22.86
CA GLY A 265 -21.94 9.84 23.53
C GLY A 265 -22.01 9.10 24.87
N ASP A 266 -20.96 8.40 25.23
CA ASP A 266 -20.79 7.69 26.51
C ASP A 266 -20.52 8.62 27.70
N GLY A 267 -20.79 9.93 27.54
CA GLY A 267 -20.50 10.96 28.55
C GLY A 267 -19.08 11.53 28.42
N THR A 268 -18.26 11.02 27.54
CA THR A 268 -16.96 11.60 27.19
C THR A 268 -17.12 12.73 26.15
N GLU A 269 -16.15 13.62 26.02
CA GLU A 269 -16.18 14.64 24.97
C GLU A 269 -16.35 13.99 23.58
N PRO A 270 -17.27 14.50 22.74
CA PRO A 270 -17.53 13.93 21.43
C PRO A 270 -16.27 13.96 20.56
N SER A 271 -15.92 12.82 20.01
CA SER A 271 -14.78 12.72 19.10
C SER A 271 -14.96 13.64 17.87
N PRO A 272 -13.93 14.40 17.47
CA PRO A 272 -13.99 15.18 16.24
C PRO A 272 -14.09 14.31 14.97
N PHE A 273 -13.76 13.02 15.07
CA PHE A 273 -13.76 12.09 13.94
C PHE A 273 -15.09 11.36 13.77
N VAL A 274 -15.53 11.18 12.54
CA VAL A 274 -16.71 10.37 12.19
C VAL A 274 -16.50 8.90 12.56
N PHE A 275 -15.24 8.42 12.46
CA PHE A 275 -14.83 7.05 12.73
C PHE A 275 -13.70 7.01 13.77
N PRO A 276 -13.98 7.26 15.07
CA PRO A 276 -12.95 7.41 16.11
C PRO A 276 -12.00 6.22 16.21
N ASP A 277 -12.53 5.00 16.19
CA ASP A 277 -11.73 3.77 16.26
C ASP A 277 -10.84 3.58 15.03
N ALA A 278 -11.34 3.94 13.84
CA ALA A 278 -10.56 3.88 12.62
C ALA A 278 -9.44 4.94 12.63
N ALA A 279 -9.72 6.16 13.08
CA ALA A 279 -8.74 7.22 13.23
C ALA A 279 -7.64 6.80 14.23
N ARG A 280 -8.03 6.30 15.40
CA ARG A 280 -7.10 5.79 16.40
C ARG A 280 -6.20 4.69 15.84
N ARG A 281 -6.76 3.66 15.19
CA ARG A 281 -5.99 2.54 14.61
C ARG A 281 -5.10 2.98 13.45
N TYR A 282 -5.58 3.89 12.61
CA TYR A 282 -4.82 4.39 11.47
C TYR A 282 -3.61 5.21 11.90
N ASN A 283 -3.78 6.06 12.93
CA ASN A 283 -2.73 6.96 13.42
C ASN A 283 -1.82 6.32 14.48
N TYR A 284 -2.19 5.14 15.00
CA TYR A 284 -1.40 4.46 16.01
C TYR A 284 -0.01 4.09 15.50
N LYS A 285 1.00 4.56 16.25
CA LYS A 285 2.41 4.20 16.06
C LYS A 285 3.04 3.99 17.44
N THR A 286 3.82 2.93 17.59
CA THR A 286 4.67 2.78 18.77
C THR A 286 5.76 3.86 18.76
N GLU A 287 6.30 4.24 19.93
CA GLU A 287 7.39 5.22 20.07
C GLU A 287 8.59 4.90 19.16
N LYS A 288 8.91 3.63 19.01
CA LYS A 288 9.98 3.16 18.09
C LYS A 288 9.53 3.07 16.63
N GLY A 289 8.26 3.38 16.30
CA GLY A 289 7.72 3.31 14.94
C GLY A 289 7.69 1.92 14.31
N VAL A 290 7.89 0.87 15.13
CA VAL A 290 8.03 -0.52 14.65
C VAL A 290 6.68 -1.21 14.44
N TYR A 291 5.67 -0.85 15.23
CA TYR A 291 4.35 -1.46 15.18
C TYR A 291 3.28 -0.45 14.76
N SER A 292 2.39 -0.87 13.87
CA SER A 292 1.26 -0.05 13.37
C SER A 292 0.00 -0.91 13.27
N LEU A 293 -1.13 -0.37 13.72
CA LEU A 293 -2.44 -1.01 13.58
C LEU A 293 -3.06 -0.83 12.18
N GLN A 294 -2.44 -0.08 11.30
CA GLN A 294 -2.90 0.11 9.92
C GLN A 294 -3.10 -1.21 9.16
N GLY A 295 -2.29 -2.24 9.49
CA GLY A 295 -2.42 -3.56 8.89
C GLY A 295 -3.81 -4.18 9.08
N TYR A 296 -4.46 -3.93 10.21
CA TYR A 296 -5.83 -4.35 10.48
C TYR A 296 -6.81 -3.74 9.46
N ILE A 297 -6.73 -2.41 9.27
CA ILE A 297 -7.58 -1.67 8.32
C ILE A 297 -7.31 -2.15 6.88
N PHE A 298 -6.04 -2.18 6.46
CA PHE A 298 -5.67 -2.53 5.09
C PHE A 298 -6.01 -3.98 4.69
N ASN A 299 -5.99 -4.90 5.64
CA ASN A 299 -6.26 -6.32 5.35
C ASN A 299 -7.70 -6.71 5.63
N GLY A 300 -8.37 -6.08 6.60
CA GLY A 300 -9.70 -6.48 7.03
C GLY A 300 -10.81 -6.26 5.99
N VAL A 301 -10.62 -5.37 5.01
CA VAL A 301 -11.57 -5.20 3.90
C VAL A 301 -11.52 -6.35 2.88
N LYS A 302 -10.39 -7.06 2.79
CA LYS A 302 -10.16 -8.05 1.73
C LYS A 302 -11.12 -9.24 1.75
N PRO A 303 -11.51 -9.81 2.90
CA PRO A 303 -12.51 -10.87 2.92
C PRO A 303 -13.84 -10.46 2.29
N PHE A 304 -14.33 -9.24 2.58
CA PHE A 304 -15.57 -8.71 2.00
C PHE A 304 -15.47 -8.54 0.48
N ILE A 305 -14.33 -8.03 0.01
CA ILE A 305 -14.08 -7.94 -1.43
C ILE A 305 -13.95 -9.33 -2.05
N GLY A 306 -13.25 -10.26 -1.38
CA GLY A 306 -13.09 -11.64 -1.83
C GLY A 306 -14.43 -12.33 -2.05
N MET A 307 -15.38 -12.16 -1.13
CA MET A 307 -16.76 -12.65 -1.29
C MET A 307 -17.46 -12.05 -2.51
N ALA A 308 -17.24 -10.77 -2.77
CA ALA A 308 -17.94 -10.06 -3.84
C ALA A 308 -17.41 -10.36 -5.25
N ILE A 309 -16.12 -10.69 -5.38
CA ILE A 309 -15.46 -11.00 -6.66
C ILE A 309 -15.47 -12.48 -7.01
N ASP A 310 -15.88 -13.34 -6.08
CA ASP A 310 -15.94 -14.78 -6.27
C ASP A 310 -17.39 -15.18 -6.63
N ASP A 311 -17.59 -15.53 -7.88
CA ASP A 311 -18.92 -15.88 -8.41
C ASP A 311 -19.51 -17.18 -7.81
N GLY A 312 -18.68 -17.98 -7.12
CA GLY A 312 -19.11 -19.21 -6.43
C GLY A 312 -19.66 -18.99 -5.02
N VAL A 313 -19.64 -17.73 -4.50
CA VAL A 313 -20.18 -17.41 -3.17
C VAL A 313 -21.62 -16.98 -3.31
N THR A 314 -22.55 -17.86 -2.94
CA THR A 314 -23.98 -17.50 -2.88
C THR A 314 -24.33 -16.81 -1.58
N ASP A 315 -25.31 -15.91 -1.63
CA ASP A 315 -25.81 -15.10 -0.49
C ASP A 315 -26.44 -15.92 0.66
N ALA A 316 -26.65 -17.22 0.45
CA ALA A 316 -27.49 -18.07 1.28
C ALA A 316 -26.77 -18.70 2.48
N THR A 317 -25.46 -18.50 2.65
CA THR A 317 -24.77 -19.12 3.79
C THR A 317 -24.72 -18.14 4.95
N PRO A 318 -25.50 -18.34 6.03
CA PRO A 318 -25.37 -17.55 7.23
C PRO A 318 -23.93 -17.65 7.73
N VAL A 319 -23.37 -16.53 8.20
CA VAL A 319 -22.21 -16.58 9.08
C VAL A 319 -22.61 -17.51 10.21
N ALA A 320 -22.00 -18.69 10.28
CA ALA A 320 -22.17 -19.52 11.46
C ALA A 320 -21.72 -18.63 12.63
N LYS A 321 -22.67 -18.10 13.38
CA LYS A 321 -22.38 -17.54 14.69
C LYS A 321 -21.78 -18.70 15.45
N ILE A 322 -20.50 -18.64 15.73
CA ILE A 322 -19.97 -19.41 16.82
C ILE A 322 -20.73 -18.87 18.02
N GLU A 323 -21.55 -19.73 18.60
CA GLU A 323 -22.15 -19.42 19.88
C GLU A 323 -21.00 -19.08 20.81
N ASP A 324 -21.06 -17.88 21.34
CA ASP A 324 -20.13 -17.40 22.35
C ASP A 324 -20.44 -18.22 23.62
N LYS A 325 -19.95 -19.44 23.65
CA LYS A 325 -19.88 -20.22 24.88
C LYS A 325 -18.73 -19.67 25.68
N SER A 326 -18.97 -18.47 26.20
CA SER A 326 -17.97 -17.66 26.90
C SER A 326 -17.72 -18.12 28.34
N ASP A 327 -17.85 -19.38 28.61
CA ASP A 327 -17.41 -19.89 29.90
C ASP A 327 -16.59 -21.18 29.71
N PRO A 328 -15.24 -21.08 29.66
CA PRO A 328 -14.38 -22.24 29.69
C PRO A 328 -14.28 -22.80 31.14
N THR A 329 -15.41 -22.99 31.81
CA THR A 329 -15.44 -23.46 33.22
C THR A 329 -15.08 -24.93 33.37
N ASP A 330 -14.93 -25.67 32.30
CA ASP A 330 -14.49 -27.06 32.36
C ASP A 330 -13.18 -27.29 31.62
N LEU A 331 -12.07 -27.14 32.38
CA LEU A 331 -10.72 -27.41 31.92
C LEU A 331 -10.59 -28.85 31.38
N GLU A 332 -11.26 -29.82 32.01
CA GLU A 332 -11.19 -31.23 31.62
C GLU A 332 -11.89 -31.48 30.29
N ALA A 333 -13.08 -30.89 30.09
CA ALA A 333 -13.80 -30.97 28.84
C ALA A 333 -13.03 -30.37 27.67
N MET A 334 -12.33 -29.24 27.87
CA MET A 334 -11.47 -28.64 26.85
C MET A 334 -10.24 -29.52 26.53
N ILE A 335 -9.61 -30.10 27.54
CA ILE A 335 -8.50 -31.02 27.34
C ILE A 335 -8.96 -32.27 26.59
N ALA A 336 -10.14 -32.82 26.93
CA ALA A 336 -10.73 -33.94 26.21
C ALA A 336 -10.99 -33.61 24.72
N ALA A 337 -11.52 -32.42 24.44
CA ALA A 337 -11.75 -31.94 23.09
C ALA A 337 -10.45 -31.73 22.30
N ILE A 338 -9.39 -31.23 22.92
CA ILE A 338 -8.07 -31.09 22.33
C ILE A 338 -7.48 -32.47 22.01
N ASN A 339 -7.62 -33.44 22.91
CA ASN A 339 -7.14 -34.82 22.71
C ASN A 339 -7.90 -35.57 21.62
N ALA A 340 -9.16 -35.25 21.39
CA ALA A 340 -9.97 -35.80 20.32
C ALA A 340 -9.67 -35.19 18.93
N ALA A 341 -8.95 -34.06 18.89
CA ALA A 341 -8.59 -33.40 17.63
C ALA A 341 -7.52 -34.18 16.85
N PRO A 342 -7.48 -34.10 15.50
CA PRO A 342 -6.55 -34.85 14.68
C PRO A 342 -5.14 -34.24 14.66
N PHE A 343 -4.53 -34.09 15.83
CA PHE A 343 -3.17 -33.64 15.99
C PHE A 343 -2.18 -34.82 16.16
N THR A 344 -0.92 -34.57 15.85
CA THR A 344 0.14 -35.53 16.25
C THR A 344 0.33 -35.50 17.76
N VAL A 345 0.76 -36.61 18.36
CA VAL A 345 0.95 -36.76 19.81
C VAL A 345 1.76 -35.60 20.42
N ALA A 346 2.94 -35.32 19.85
CA ALA A 346 3.81 -34.23 20.32
C ALA A 346 3.15 -32.82 20.20
N LYS A 347 2.30 -32.63 19.19
CA LYS A 347 1.55 -31.36 19.01
C LYS A 347 0.42 -31.26 20.05
N THR A 348 -0.27 -32.36 20.33
CA THR A 348 -1.33 -32.42 21.34
C THR A 348 -0.80 -32.08 22.72
N GLU A 349 0.32 -32.71 23.13
CA GLU A 349 0.96 -32.46 24.42
C GLU A 349 1.35 -30.98 24.59
N ARG A 350 1.96 -30.39 23.56
CA ARG A 350 2.31 -28.96 23.59
C ARG A 350 1.10 -28.06 23.68
N ILE A 351 0.05 -28.34 22.89
CA ILE A 351 -1.20 -27.55 22.88
C ILE A 351 -1.92 -27.65 24.21
N VAL A 352 -2.00 -28.83 24.82
CA VAL A 352 -2.57 -29.05 26.16
C VAL A 352 -1.79 -28.28 27.21
N ALA A 353 -0.44 -28.34 27.18
CA ALA A 353 0.39 -27.58 28.11
C ALA A 353 0.18 -26.06 27.94
N THR A 354 0.11 -25.58 26.69
CA THR A 354 -0.17 -24.17 26.39
C THR A 354 -1.53 -23.75 26.94
N TYR A 355 -2.57 -24.58 26.78
CA TYR A 355 -3.91 -24.27 27.25
C TYR A 355 -4.02 -24.26 28.78
N LYS A 356 -3.40 -25.19 29.48
CA LYS A 356 -3.37 -25.22 30.96
C LYS A 356 -2.81 -23.92 31.52
N LEU A 357 -1.63 -23.52 31.02
CA LEU A 357 -0.99 -22.27 31.47
C LEU A 357 -1.79 -21.02 31.10
N PHE A 358 -2.48 -21.05 30.00
CA PHE A 358 -3.39 -19.96 29.59
C PHE A 358 -4.64 -19.89 30.48
N ALA A 359 -5.22 -21.02 30.83
CA ALA A 359 -6.36 -21.12 31.75
C ALA A 359 -6.01 -20.66 33.17
N ASP A 360 -4.74 -20.87 33.60
CA ASP A 360 -4.18 -20.35 34.85
C ASP A 360 -3.93 -18.82 34.81
N GLY A 361 -4.29 -18.13 33.73
CA GLY A 361 -4.20 -16.68 33.60
C GLY A 361 -2.81 -16.16 33.22
N LYS A 362 -1.86 -17.02 32.86
CA LYS A 362 -0.51 -16.58 32.43
C LYS A 362 -0.53 -15.82 31.12
N SER A 363 0.30 -14.80 31.01
CA SER A 363 0.52 -14.05 29.78
C SER A 363 1.25 -14.89 28.72
N TYR A 364 1.09 -14.55 27.43
CA TYR A 364 1.82 -15.20 26.32
C TYR A 364 3.34 -15.17 26.49
N SER A 365 3.87 -14.19 27.24
CA SER A 365 5.30 -14.07 27.54
C SER A 365 5.75 -15.10 28.53
N GLU A 366 4.99 -15.31 29.59
CA GLU A 366 5.23 -16.28 30.66
C GLU A 366 5.09 -17.70 30.13
N ILE A 367 4.02 -17.98 29.36
CA ILE A 367 3.81 -19.28 28.71
C ILE A 367 4.97 -19.60 27.75
N ALA A 368 5.40 -18.64 26.95
CA ALA A 368 6.50 -18.82 26.01
C ALA A 368 7.83 -19.11 26.72
N ALA A 369 8.09 -18.47 27.87
CA ALA A 369 9.28 -18.69 28.68
C ALA A 369 9.25 -20.09 29.32
N GLU A 370 8.13 -20.50 29.88
CA GLU A 370 7.96 -21.78 30.59
C GLU A 370 8.04 -22.97 29.63
N LEU A 371 7.39 -22.87 28.47
CA LEU A 371 7.41 -23.92 27.44
C LEU A 371 8.62 -23.83 26.50
N LYS A 372 9.56 -22.91 26.75
CA LYS A 372 10.76 -22.67 25.93
C LYS A 372 10.43 -22.49 24.45
N THR A 373 9.39 -21.73 24.16
CA THR A 373 8.86 -21.49 22.81
C THR A 373 8.77 -19.99 22.50
N SER A 374 8.24 -19.61 21.34
CA SER A 374 8.01 -18.20 21.01
C SER A 374 6.58 -17.77 21.33
N LYS A 375 6.37 -16.46 21.62
CA LYS A 375 5.01 -15.89 21.75
C LYS A 375 4.13 -16.14 20.52
N GLY A 376 4.74 -16.20 19.34
CA GLY A 376 4.06 -16.54 18.10
C GLY A 376 3.54 -17.97 18.10
N GLN A 377 4.32 -18.92 18.65
CA GLN A 377 3.90 -20.32 18.78
C GLN A 377 2.77 -20.46 19.81
N VAL A 378 2.85 -19.81 20.96
CA VAL A 378 1.75 -19.77 21.96
C VAL A 378 0.46 -19.25 21.31
N SER A 379 0.54 -18.15 20.56
CA SER A 379 -0.63 -17.61 19.83
C SER A 379 -1.16 -18.57 18.76
N ALA A 380 -0.30 -19.32 18.10
CA ALA A 380 -0.69 -20.33 17.12
C ALA A 380 -1.37 -21.53 17.79
N ASP A 381 -0.82 -22.02 18.90
CA ASP A 381 -1.36 -23.13 19.64
C ASP A 381 -2.75 -22.83 20.22
N LEU A 382 -2.93 -21.70 20.88
CA LEU A 382 -4.25 -21.24 21.36
C LEU A 382 -5.27 -21.08 20.22
N HIS A 383 -4.80 -20.72 19.05
CA HIS A 383 -5.65 -20.64 17.88
C HIS A 383 -6.06 -22.01 17.31
N GLU A 384 -5.15 -22.95 17.29
CA GLU A 384 -5.44 -24.33 16.91
C GLU A 384 -6.49 -24.97 17.83
N ILE A 385 -6.47 -24.61 19.12
CA ILE A 385 -7.51 -25.03 20.08
C ILE A 385 -8.88 -24.50 19.66
N GLU A 386 -8.98 -23.20 19.36
CA GLU A 386 -10.23 -22.58 18.91
C GLU A 386 -10.75 -23.22 17.61
N LEU A 387 -9.86 -23.65 16.71
CA LEU A 387 -10.22 -24.34 15.49
C LEU A 387 -10.72 -25.77 15.73
N ALA A 388 -10.03 -26.49 16.59
CA ALA A 388 -10.32 -27.90 16.85
C ALA A 388 -11.57 -28.09 17.69
N THR A 389 -11.80 -27.21 18.66
CA THR A 389 -12.91 -27.33 19.63
C THR A 389 -14.14 -26.54 19.22
N GLY A 390 -14.02 -25.55 18.30
CA GLY A 390 -15.08 -24.59 18.01
C GLY A 390 -15.39 -23.63 19.16
N ILE A 391 -14.63 -23.69 20.27
CA ILE A 391 -14.83 -22.89 21.48
C ILE A 391 -13.87 -21.70 21.47
N ARG A 392 -14.39 -20.52 21.73
CA ARG A 392 -13.62 -19.29 21.81
C ARG A 392 -12.98 -19.16 23.18
N ILE A 393 -11.65 -19.16 23.23
CA ILE A 393 -10.87 -19.00 24.47
C ILE A 393 -10.17 -17.64 24.59
N ARG A 394 -10.07 -16.88 23.50
CA ARG A 394 -9.37 -15.58 23.48
C ARG A 394 -10.31 -14.43 23.22
N PRO A 395 -10.50 -13.49 24.16
CA PRO A 395 -11.35 -12.33 23.93
C PRO A 395 -10.76 -11.42 22.84
N GLY A 396 -11.57 -10.98 21.90
CA GLY A 396 -11.27 -9.89 20.97
C GLY A 396 -10.52 -10.23 19.66
N ARG A 397 -10.18 -11.49 19.34
CA ARG A 397 -9.48 -11.87 18.10
C ARG A 397 -10.29 -12.69 17.09
N THR A 398 -11.57 -12.54 17.05
CA THR A 398 -12.51 -13.50 16.45
C THR A 398 -12.78 -13.39 14.96
N GLN A 399 -12.21 -12.48 14.22
CA GLN A 399 -12.74 -12.28 12.85
C GLN A 399 -11.97 -12.93 11.71
N ASN A 400 -10.83 -13.57 11.95
CA ASN A 400 -9.92 -13.88 10.85
C ASN A 400 -9.92 -15.31 10.30
N ARG A 401 -10.73 -16.25 10.81
CA ARG A 401 -10.70 -17.65 10.33
C ARG A 401 -12.05 -18.31 10.08
N PHE A 402 -13.14 -17.57 10.11
CA PHE A 402 -14.45 -18.14 9.79
C PHE A 402 -14.66 -18.25 8.28
N THR A 403 -15.34 -19.31 7.87
CA THR A 403 -15.83 -19.43 6.51
C THR A 403 -16.95 -18.41 6.29
N ARG A 404 -16.79 -17.59 5.26
CA ARG A 404 -17.84 -16.74 4.73
C ARG A 404 -18.23 -17.28 3.37
N GLY A 405 -19.49 -17.64 3.18
CA GLY A 405 -19.93 -18.26 1.94
C GLY A 405 -19.21 -19.58 1.60
N GLY A 406 -18.92 -20.42 2.58
CA GLY A 406 -18.25 -21.71 2.37
C GLY A 406 -16.73 -21.64 2.13
N LYS A 407 -16.14 -20.44 2.11
CA LYS A 407 -14.68 -20.23 1.90
C LYS A 407 -14.01 -19.68 3.14
N THR A 408 -12.77 -20.09 3.37
CA THR A 408 -11.94 -19.55 4.45
C THR A 408 -11.55 -18.09 4.13
N ILE A 409 -11.31 -17.31 5.19
CA ILE A 409 -10.83 -15.92 5.01
C ILE A 409 -9.52 -15.87 4.22
N GLU A 410 -8.66 -16.87 4.37
CA GLU A 410 -7.41 -16.94 3.59
C GLU A 410 -7.66 -17.11 2.09
N GLU A 411 -8.62 -17.94 1.70
CA GLU A 411 -9.04 -18.10 0.30
C GLU A 411 -9.63 -16.82 -0.26
N LEU A 412 -10.52 -16.17 0.50
CA LEU A 412 -11.11 -14.88 0.13
C LEU A 412 -10.04 -13.79 -0.01
N VAL A 413 -9.07 -13.72 0.91
CA VAL A 413 -7.94 -12.79 0.81
C VAL A 413 -7.03 -13.14 -0.37
N ARG A 414 -6.82 -14.43 -0.66
CA ARG A 414 -6.04 -14.90 -1.81
C ARG A 414 -6.69 -14.49 -3.12
N ALA A 415 -8.01 -14.56 -3.24
CA ALA A 415 -8.77 -14.11 -4.42
C ALA A 415 -8.49 -12.63 -4.76
N THR A 416 -8.23 -11.78 -3.76
CA THR A 416 -7.90 -10.35 -3.98
C THR A 416 -6.47 -10.11 -4.45
N ARG A 417 -5.66 -11.15 -4.65
CA ARG A 417 -4.24 -11.04 -5.00
C ARG A 417 -3.91 -11.76 -6.30
N ARG A 418 -2.82 -11.34 -6.94
CA ARG A 418 -2.21 -12.00 -8.09
C ARG A 418 -0.72 -12.18 -7.85
N GLU A 419 -0.17 -13.28 -8.30
CA GLU A 419 1.28 -13.48 -8.33
C GLU A 419 1.94 -12.51 -9.31
N ARG A 420 3.13 -12.05 -8.95
CA ARG A 420 3.96 -11.29 -9.87
C ARG A 420 4.73 -12.27 -10.73
N LYS A 421 4.74 -12.04 -12.03
CA LYS A 421 5.46 -12.87 -12.99
C LYS A 421 6.42 -12.00 -13.79
N ASN A 422 7.59 -12.55 -14.14
CA ASN A 422 8.52 -11.93 -15.10
C ASN A 422 8.00 -12.10 -16.54
N ALA A 423 8.80 -11.69 -17.52
CA ALA A 423 8.44 -11.80 -18.93
C ALA A 423 8.22 -13.27 -19.37
N GLU A 424 8.96 -14.20 -18.76
CA GLU A 424 8.93 -15.65 -19.03
C GLU A 424 7.80 -16.38 -18.29
N GLY A 425 7.03 -15.66 -17.46
CA GLY A 425 5.91 -16.21 -16.70
C GLY A 425 6.29 -16.80 -15.33
N ALA A 426 7.58 -16.81 -14.96
CA ALA A 426 8.02 -17.28 -13.66
C ALA A 426 7.62 -16.31 -12.54
N ARG A 427 7.31 -16.88 -11.36
CA ARG A 427 6.94 -16.10 -10.17
C ARG A 427 8.12 -15.26 -9.67
N VAL A 428 7.87 -13.98 -9.40
CA VAL A 428 8.86 -13.04 -8.86
C VAL A 428 8.41 -12.51 -7.51
N GLY A 429 9.33 -12.57 -6.54
CA GLY A 429 9.15 -12.04 -5.20
C GLY A 429 8.30 -12.91 -4.28
N LYS A 430 8.54 -12.75 -2.97
CA LYS A 430 7.88 -13.54 -1.91
C LYS A 430 6.40 -13.19 -1.73
N ARG A 431 5.97 -11.98 -2.12
CA ARG A 431 4.63 -11.46 -1.87
C ARG A 431 3.83 -11.27 -3.15
N SER A 432 2.61 -11.80 -3.19
CA SER A 432 1.65 -11.52 -4.26
C SER A 432 1.22 -10.05 -4.26
N ALA A 433 0.92 -9.52 -5.45
CA ALA A 433 0.40 -8.16 -5.60
C ALA A 433 -1.08 -8.11 -5.20
N CYS A 434 -1.47 -7.05 -4.49
CA CYS A 434 -2.88 -6.77 -4.20
C CYS A 434 -3.53 -6.18 -5.46
N VAL A 435 -4.49 -6.89 -6.02
CA VAL A 435 -5.29 -6.46 -7.17
C VAL A 435 -6.51 -5.69 -6.69
N PHE A 436 -7.19 -6.23 -5.68
CA PHE A 436 -8.35 -5.61 -5.06
C PHE A 436 -8.08 -5.23 -3.60
N GLY A 437 -8.55 -4.06 -3.18
CA GLY A 437 -8.41 -3.52 -1.83
C GLY A 437 -9.05 -2.14 -1.74
N TRP A 438 -8.79 -1.37 -0.69
CA TRP A 438 -9.36 -0.03 -0.52
C TRP A 438 -9.25 0.87 -1.74
N HIS A 439 -8.15 0.80 -2.46
CA HIS A 439 -7.96 1.62 -3.67
C HIS A 439 -8.87 1.21 -4.83
N SER A 440 -9.43 0.01 -4.80
CA SER A 440 -10.39 -0.45 -5.81
C SER A 440 -11.71 0.31 -5.73
N PHE A 441 -12.14 0.73 -4.54
CA PHE A 441 -13.31 1.61 -4.38
C PHE A 441 -13.09 2.96 -5.05
N ARG A 442 -11.92 3.57 -4.83
CA ARG A 442 -11.56 4.83 -5.48
C ARG A 442 -11.49 4.69 -7.01
N THR A 443 -10.90 3.60 -7.50
CA THR A 443 -10.85 3.31 -8.93
C THR A 443 -12.26 3.11 -9.49
N ALA A 444 -13.12 2.37 -8.77
CA ALA A 444 -14.51 2.16 -9.16
C ALA A 444 -15.31 3.47 -9.16
N PHE A 445 -15.13 4.33 -8.15
CA PHE A 445 -15.75 5.66 -8.12
C PHE A 445 -15.40 6.49 -9.37
N VAL A 446 -14.11 6.51 -9.74
CA VAL A 446 -13.66 7.21 -10.96
C VAL A 446 -14.30 6.63 -12.20
N VAL A 447 -14.32 5.28 -12.34
CA VAL A 447 -14.92 4.61 -13.49
C VAL A 447 -16.41 4.92 -13.57
N MET A 448 -17.16 4.73 -12.49
CA MET A 448 -18.60 5.04 -12.45
C MET A 448 -18.91 6.50 -12.77
N ALA A 449 -18.09 7.43 -12.26
CA ALA A 449 -18.29 8.86 -12.54
C ALA A 449 -18.02 9.20 -14.01
N VAL A 450 -16.99 8.59 -14.62
CA VAL A 450 -16.73 8.76 -16.07
C VAL A 450 -17.86 8.14 -16.90
N ASP A 451 -18.32 6.94 -16.54
CA ASP A 451 -19.42 6.27 -17.22
C ASP A 451 -20.75 7.04 -17.10
N ALA A 452 -20.96 7.72 -15.97
CA ALA A 452 -22.08 8.64 -15.77
C ALA A 452 -21.93 9.99 -16.51
N GLY A 453 -20.85 10.18 -17.28
CA GLY A 453 -20.64 11.39 -18.06
C GLY A 453 -20.09 12.59 -17.27
N VAL A 454 -19.65 12.40 -16.02
CA VAL A 454 -19.04 13.50 -15.25
C VAL A 454 -17.72 13.91 -15.90
N PRO A 455 -17.49 15.20 -16.17
CA PRO A 455 -16.26 15.68 -16.78
C PRO A 455 -15.01 15.26 -15.97
N VAL A 456 -13.96 14.77 -16.66
CA VAL A 456 -12.73 14.26 -16.03
C VAL A 456 -12.07 15.28 -15.10
N ALA A 457 -12.08 16.57 -15.48
CA ALA A 457 -11.57 17.65 -14.64
C ALA A 457 -12.34 17.78 -13.30
N LYS A 458 -13.66 17.55 -13.32
CA LYS A 458 -14.49 17.56 -12.12
C LYS A 458 -14.21 16.35 -11.24
N ILE A 459 -14.06 15.16 -11.84
CA ILE A 459 -13.69 13.95 -11.13
C ILE A 459 -12.31 14.13 -10.49
N GLN A 460 -11.34 14.72 -11.20
CA GLN A 460 -10.02 15.04 -10.67
C GLN A 460 -10.10 15.89 -9.40
N GLN A 461 -10.90 16.94 -9.42
CA GLN A 461 -11.13 17.81 -8.26
C GLN A 461 -11.76 17.02 -7.08
N ILE A 462 -12.80 16.24 -7.34
CA ILE A 462 -13.50 15.44 -6.30
C ILE A 462 -12.55 14.44 -5.63
N VAL A 463 -11.74 13.74 -6.41
CA VAL A 463 -10.84 12.72 -5.84
C VAL A 463 -9.48 13.29 -5.40
N GLY A 464 -9.17 14.56 -5.67
CA GLY A 464 -7.88 15.19 -5.34
C GLY A 464 -6.71 14.52 -6.06
N HIS A 465 -6.78 14.40 -7.40
CA HIS A 465 -5.64 13.99 -8.23
C HIS A 465 -4.90 15.24 -8.72
N ALA A 466 -3.58 15.25 -8.58
CA ALA A 466 -2.75 16.36 -9.03
C ALA A 466 -2.74 16.53 -10.56
N ASP A 467 -3.05 15.45 -11.33
CA ASP A 467 -3.01 15.44 -12.79
C ASP A 467 -4.21 14.63 -13.34
N THR A 468 -4.84 15.15 -14.39
CA THR A 468 -5.91 14.47 -15.14
C THR A 468 -5.46 13.13 -15.70
N LYS A 469 -4.20 13.00 -16.09
CA LYS A 469 -3.60 11.74 -16.52
C LYS A 469 -3.74 10.64 -15.47
N MET A 470 -3.60 10.98 -14.17
CA MET A 470 -3.83 10.02 -13.09
C MET A 470 -5.28 9.53 -13.06
N THR A 471 -6.24 10.41 -13.31
CA THR A 471 -7.67 10.05 -13.38
C THR A 471 -7.94 9.13 -14.57
N LEU A 472 -7.41 9.45 -15.75
CA LEU A 472 -7.54 8.65 -16.96
C LEU A 472 -6.80 7.30 -16.90
N ASP A 473 -5.69 7.20 -16.13
CA ASP A 473 -5.00 5.93 -15.92
C ASP A 473 -5.85 4.88 -15.17
N TYR A 474 -6.87 5.31 -14.44
CA TYR A 474 -7.85 4.43 -13.80
C TYR A 474 -8.99 4.02 -14.74
N TYR A 475 -9.37 4.90 -15.66
CA TYR A 475 -10.41 4.63 -16.63
C TYR A 475 -9.81 3.97 -17.88
N ARG A 476 -10.14 2.72 -18.13
CA ARG A 476 -9.70 1.96 -19.31
C ARG A 476 -10.85 1.12 -19.84
N PRO A 477 -11.82 1.74 -20.49
CA PRO A 477 -12.92 1.00 -21.14
C PRO A 477 -12.37 0.11 -22.25
N THR A 478 -13.12 -0.93 -22.58
CA THR A 478 -12.90 -1.64 -23.83
C THR A 478 -13.30 -0.72 -24.99
N LYS A 479 -12.70 -0.93 -26.17
CA LYS A 479 -13.08 -0.14 -27.37
C LYS A 479 -14.58 -0.23 -27.67
N ALA A 480 -15.18 -1.41 -27.44
CA ALA A 480 -16.61 -1.61 -27.61
C ALA A 480 -17.43 -0.77 -26.62
N HIS A 481 -17.11 -0.82 -25.34
CA HIS A 481 -17.78 -0.05 -24.28
C HIS A 481 -17.65 1.47 -24.52
N GLU A 482 -16.48 1.94 -24.98
CA GLU A 482 -16.27 3.36 -25.27
C GLU A 482 -17.09 3.79 -26.50
N ALA A 483 -17.15 2.96 -27.56
CA ALA A 483 -17.97 3.22 -28.71
C ALA A 483 -19.47 3.26 -28.38
N GLU A 484 -19.95 2.35 -27.54
CA GLU A 484 -21.33 2.33 -27.07
C GLU A 484 -21.67 3.57 -26.22
N ARG A 485 -20.77 3.98 -25.32
CA ARG A 485 -20.92 5.20 -24.52
C ARG A 485 -21.00 6.46 -25.40
N VAL A 486 -20.11 6.58 -26.40
CA VAL A 486 -20.15 7.70 -27.37
C VAL A 486 -21.47 7.69 -28.13
N ARG A 487 -21.91 6.52 -28.58
CA ARG A 487 -23.18 6.37 -29.28
C ARG A 487 -24.36 6.78 -28.40
N ALA A 488 -24.39 6.34 -27.14
CA ALA A 488 -25.43 6.73 -26.19
C ALA A 488 -25.43 8.25 -25.89
N GLN A 489 -24.25 8.87 -25.76
CA GLN A 489 -24.13 10.32 -25.56
C GLN A 489 -24.54 11.14 -26.81
N MET A 490 -24.37 10.58 -27.99
CA MET A 490 -24.76 11.20 -29.25
C MET A 490 -26.21 10.86 -29.67
N SER A 491 -26.90 10.01 -28.92
CA SER A 491 -28.30 9.65 -29.16
C SER A 491 -29.20 10.88 -29.14
N GLY A 492 -30.08 10.96 -30.13
CA GLY A 492 -30.95 12.13 -30.34
C GLY A 492 -30.29 13.27 -31.12
N THR A 493 -29.02 13.13 -31.51
CA THR A 493 -28.38 14.07 -32.46
C THR A 493 -28.56 13.63 -33.90
N VAL A 494 -28.17 14.50 -34.85
CA VAL A 494 -28.16 14.17 -36.28
C VAL A 494 -27.28 12.95 -36.61
N LEU A 495 -26.24 12.68 -35.79
CA LEU A 495 -25.29 11.58 -35.99
C LEU A 495 -25.82 10.23 -35.48
N GLU A 496 -26.65 10.25 -34.46
CA GLU A 496 -27.31 9.07 -33.88
C GLU A 496 -28.77 9.46 -33.56
N PRO A 497 -29.66 9.53 -34.54
CA PRO A 497 -31.07 9.85 -34.31
C PRO A 497 -31.68 8.80 -33.39
N GLN A 498 -32.45 9.25 -32.39
CA GLN A 498 -33.20 8.31 -31.56
C GLN A 498 -34.00 7.41 -32.49
N ALA A 499 -33.78 6.09 -32.37
CA ALA A 499 -34.67 5.15 -33.00
C ALA A 499 -36.08 5.51 -32.52
N THR A 500 -36.93 5.99 -33.40
CA THR A 500 -38.37 6.10 -33.15
C THR A 500 -38.75 4.76 -32.54
N ALA A 501 -39.30 4.77 -31.33
CA ALA A 501 -39.76 3.53 -30.69
C ALA A 501 -40.52 2.77 -31.77
N PRO A 502 -40.19 1.50 -32.06
CA PRO A 502 -40.91 0.75 -33.05
C PRO A 502 -42.38 0.93 -32.68
N ALA A 503 -43.17 1.41 -33.64
CA ALA A 503 -44.62 1.52 -33.48
C ALA A 503 -45.05 0.22 -32.80
N PRO A 504 -45.90 0.26 -31.76
CA PRO A 504 -46.21 -0.91 -30.95
C PRO A 504 -46.42 -2.06 -31.92
N VAL A 505 -45.55 -3.05 -31.87
CA VAL A 505 -45.58 -4.20 -32.77
C VAL A 505 -47.01 -4.69 -32.68
N ALA A 506 -47.77 -4.51 -33.74
CA ALA A 506 -49.12 -5.02 -33.84
C ALA A 506 -48.99 -6.47 -33.39
N GLN A 507 -49.54 -6.80 -32.23
CA GLN A 507 -49.46 -8.15 -31.66
C GLN A 507 -49.72 -9.08 -32.82
N SER A 508 -48.80 -9.96 -33.13
CA SER A 508 -48.95 -10.81 -34.32
C SER A 508 -50.33 -11.44 -34.20
N ILE A 509 -51.05 -11.48 -35.31
CA ILE A 509 -52.40 -12.06 -35.32
C ILE A 509 -52.43 -13.40 -34.61
N ASP A 510 -51.34 -14.14 -34.67
CA ASP A 510 -51.14 -15.40 -33.97
C ASP A 510 -51.12 -15.26 -32.43
N ALA A 511 -50.47 -14.22 -31.86
CA ALA A 511 -50.45 -13.94 -30.42
C ALA A 511 -51.85 -13.48 -29.91
N LEU A 512 -52.58 -12.72 -30.75
CA LEU A 512 -53.99 -12.38 -30.47
C LEU A 512 -54.87 -13.62 -30.49
N ILE A 513 -54.66 -14.52 -31.44
CA ILE A 513 -55.42 -15.78 -31.54
C ILE A 513 -55.07 -16.74 -30.42
N GLU A 514 -53.83 -16.82 -29.95
CA GLU A 514 -53.45 -17.67 -28.83
C GLU A 514 -54.13 -17.26 -27.51
N GLY A 515 -54.32 -15.99 -27.23
CA GLY A 515 -54.99 -15.46 -26.06
C GLY A 515 -56.53 -15.59 -26.06
N MET A 516 -57.13 -15.97 -27.19
CA MET A 516 -58.61 -16.09 -27.31
C MET A 516 -59.15 -17.41 -26.82
N SER A 517 -60.29 -17.39 -26.12
CA SER A 517 -61.05 -18.59 -25.77
C SER A 517 -61.58 -19.29 -27.03
N LYS A 518 -61.90 -20.57 -26.95
CA LYS A 518 -62.43 -21.38 -28.08
C LYS A 518 -63.66 -20.73 -28.76
N ALA A 519 -64.53 -20.09 -27.99
CA ALA A 519 -65.71 -19.35 -28.48
C ALA A 519 -65.32 -18.07 -29.25
N GLN A 520 -64.34 -17.32 -28.76
CA GLN A 520 -63.82 -16.11 -29.37
C GLN A 520 -63.06 -16.42 -30.68
N LYS A 521 -62.29 -17.51 -30.73
CA LYS A 521 -61.60 -17.98 -31.95
C LYS A 521 -62.64 -18.31 -33.05
N ARG A 522 -63.74 -18.99 -32.68
CA ARG A 522 -64.81 -19.35 -33.62
C ARG A 522 -65.57 -18.12 -34.14
N ALA A 523 -65.85 -17.14 -33.26
CA ALA A 523 -66.48 -15.87 -33.68
C ALA A 523 -65.57 -15.04 -34.59
N PHE A 524 -64.27 -15.00 -34.30
CA PHE A 524 -63.26 -14.32 -35.13
C PHE A 524 -63.13 -14.96 -36.51
N MET A 525 -63.07 -16.29 -36.60
CA MET A 525 -63.00 -17.04 -37.87
C MET A 525 -64.26 -16.82 -38.68
N ASN A 526 -65.46 -16.84 -38.07
CA ASN A 526 -66.72 -16.58 -38.79
C ASN A 526 -66.82 -15.14 -39.34
N LYS A 527 -66.23 -14.14 -38.59
CA LYS A 527 -66.14 -12.77 -39.13
C LYS A 527 -65.15 -12.67 -40.26
N LEU A 528 -64.03 -13.37 -40.19
CA LEU A 528 -63.05 -13.37 -41.27
C LEU A 528 -63.61 -13.98 -42.56
N ILE A 529 -64.31 -15.10 -42.44
CA ILE A 529 -64.99 -15.77 -43.59
C ILE A 529 -66.12 -14.89 -44.15
N ALA A 530 -66.83 -14.11 -43.37
CA ALA A 530 -67.89 -13.20 -43.82
C ALA A 530 -67.37 -11.91 -44.49
N SER A 531 -66.05 -11.61 -44.31
CA SER A 531 -65.38 -10.44 -44.95
C SER A 531 -64.58 -10.82 -46.19
N MET A 532 -64.46 -12.08 -46.53
CA MET A 532 -63.96 -12.60 -47.82
C MET A 532 -65.09 -12.83 -48.78
#